data_c1f4de9feefa58996a94cc65edd6977b
#
_entry.id   c1f4de9feefa58996a94cc65edd6977b
#
_cell.length_a   1.000
_cell.length_b   1.000
_cell.length_c   1.000
_cell.angle_alpha   90.00
_cell.angle_beta   90.00
_cell.angle_gamma   90.00
#
_symmetry.space_group_name_H-M   'P 1'
#
loop_
_entity.id
_entity.type
_entity.pdbx_description
1 polymer ?
#
loop_
_entity_poly.entity_id
_entity_poly.type
_entity_poly.pdbx_seq_one_letter_code
_entity_poly.pdbx_strand_id
1 'polypeptide(L)'
;MQVKDIMTKDPACCTPDTNLQEVARLMVEHDCGGIPVVDDRQSMKPMGIVTDRDICCRTVAEGKNPLEMTAGDCMSSPCVTVTPEMSVEDCCRIMEENKIRRVPVVDERGACCGIVAQADIARHAPEQETVEVVKEVSRAAGSGSRAS
;
A
#
# COMPACT_ATOMS: atom_id res chain seq x y z
N MET A 1 17.25 -13.00 0.12
CA MET A 1 15.94 -12.86 -0.54
C MET A 1 15.71 -11.41 -0.85
N GLN A 2 15.32 -11.12 -2.06
CA GLN A 2 15.08 -9.75 -2.51
C GLN A 2 13.58 -9.48 -2.62
N VAL A 3 13.23 -8.21 -2.65
CA VAL A 3 11.83 -7.77 -2.77
C VAL A 3 11.14 -8.46 -3.96
N LYS A 4 11.81 -8.56 -5.09
CA LYS A 4 11.23 -9.19 -6.29
C LYS A 4 10.83 -10.64 -6.07
N ASP A 5 11.40 -11.30 -5.07
CA ASP A 5 11.09 -12.70 -4.80
C ASP A 5 9.77 -12.88 -4.04
N ILE A 6 9.30 -11.82 -3.37
CA ILE A 6 8.09 -11.92 -2.56
C ILE A 6 6.98 -10.97 -2.98
N MET A 7 7.28 -9.96 -3.80
CA MET A 7 6.28 -8.96 -4.19
C MET A 7 5.17 -9.55 -5.06
N THR A 8 4.00 -8.93 -5.02
CA THR A 8 2.94 -9.19 -5.97
C THR A 8 3.28 -8.37 -7.20
N LYS A 9 3.43 -9.02 -8.36
CA LYS A 9 3.82 -8.35 -9.60
C LYS A 9 2.60 -7.72 -10.28
N ASP A 10 2.86 -6.64 -10.99
CA ASP A 10 1.83 -5.94 -11.77
C ASP A 10 0.55 -5.71 -10.97
N PRO A 11 0.65 -5.01 -9.84
CA PRO A 11 -0.53 -4.79 -9.00
C PRO A 11 -1.55 -3.90 -9.72
N ALA A 12 -2.81 -4.05 -9.35
CA ALA A 12 -3.83 -3.14 -9.85
C ALA A 12 -3.50 -1.74 -9.34
N CYS A 13 -3.52 -0.77 -10.22
CA CYS A 13 -3.23 0.63 -9.89
C CYS A 13 -4.39 1.51 -10.33
N CYS A 14 -4.47 2.69 -9.75
CA CYS A 14 -5.45 3.69 -10.17
C CYS A 14 -4.75 5.04 -10.30
N THR A 15 -5.47 6.03 -10.78
CA THR A 15 -4.97 7.40 -10.88
C THR A 15 -5.74 8.28 -9.89
N PRO A 16 -5.27 9.50 -9.59
CA PRO A 16 -5.96 10.33 -8.60
C PRO A 16 -7.43 10.63 -8.93
N ASP A 17 -7.79 10.63 -10.19
CA ASP A 17 -9.16 10.92 -10.62
C ASP A 17 -10.03 9.68 -10.74
N THR A 18 -9.51 8.50 -10.45
CA THR A 18 -10.32 7.27 -10.44
C THR A 18 -11.32 7.36 -9.29
N ASN A 19 -12.61 7.10 -9.57
CA ASN A 19 -13.60 7.19 -8.51
C ASN A 19 -13.45 6.03 -7.51
N LEU A 20 -13.86 6.28 -6.27
CA LEU A 20 -13.65 5.31 -5.20
C LEU A 20 -14.42 4.01 -5.40
N GLN A 21 -15.56 4.04 -6.09
CA GLN A 21 -16.28 2.81 -6.38
C GLN A 21 -15.42 1.87 -7.23
N GLU A 22 -14.71 2.44 -8.22
CA GLU A 22 -13.82 1.65 -9.05
C GLU A 22 -12.63 1.12 -8.24
N VAL A 23 -12.05 1.96 -7.36
CA VAL A 23 -10.95 1.53 -6.47
C VAL A 23 -11.41 0.36 -5.61
N ALA A 24 -12.60 0.47 -5.01
CA ALA A 24 -13.14 -0.60 -4.18
C ALA A 24 -13.38 -1.87 -4.98
N ARG A 25 -13.83 -1.73 -6.22
CA ARG A 25 -14.06 -2.88 -7.10
C ARG A 25 -12.73 -3.59 -7.42
N LEU A 26 -11.66 -2.82 -7.63
CA LEU A 26 -10.33 -3.40 -7.84
C LEU A 26 -9.88 -4.19 -6.61
N MET A 27 -10.18 -3.71 -5.41
CA MET A 27 -9.84 -4.43 -4.19
C MET A 27 -10.57 -5.77 -4.12
N VAL A 28 -11.83 -5.80 -4.51
CA VAL A 28 -12.61 -7.04 -4.54
C VAL A 28 -12.06 -8.00 -5.59
N GLU A 29 -11.81 -7.51 -6.81
CA GLU A 29 -11.33 -8.34 -7.89
C GLU A 29 -9.96 -8.97 -7.63
N HIS A 30 -9.08 -8.20 -6.99
CA HIS A 30 -7.71 -8.65 -6.75
C HIS A 30 -7.48 -9.14 -5.31
N ASP A 31 -8.54 -9.18 -4.52
CA ASP A 31 -8.49 -9.65 -3.12
C ASP A 31 -7.36 -8.96 -2.36
N CYS A 32 -7.36 -7.65 -2.38
CA CYS A 32 -6.34 -6.86 -1.71
C CYS A 32 -6.96 -5.65 -1.01
N GLY A 33 -6.24 -5.10 -0.04
CA GLY A 33 -6.72 -3.97 0.73
C GLY A 33 -5.99 -2.67 0.47
N GLY A 34 -5.18 -2.62 -0.58
CA GLY A 34 -4.47 -1.39 -0.93
C GLY A 34 -4.20 -1.32 -2.42
N ILE A 35 -4.43 -0.14 -3.00
CA ILE A 35 -4.23 0.10 -4.43
C ILE A 35 -3.29 1.28 -4.59
N PRO A 36 -2.13 1.10 -5.26
CA PRO A 36 -1.25 2.22 -5.54
C PRO A 36 -1.93 3.24 -6.45
N VAL A 37 -1.73 4.51 -6.14
CA VAL A 37 -2.22 5.61 -6.96
C VAL A 37 -1.03 6.13 -7.75
N VAL A 38 -1.10 6.06 -9.08
CA VAL A 38 -0.01 6.49 -9.95
C VAL A 38 -0.39 7.78 -10.66
N ASP A 39 0.63 8.55 -11.09
CA ASP A 39 0.38 9.85 -11.70
C ASP A 39 -0.37 9.72 -13.02
N ASP A 40 0.01 8.75 -13.87
CA ASP A 40 -0.74 8.44 -15.09
C ASP A 40 -0.39 7.02 -15.54
N ARG A 41 -1.13 6.54 -16.55
CA ARG A 41 -0.99 5.17 -17.01
C ARG A 41 0.27 4.93 -17.84
N GLN A 42 0.96 5.98 -18.25
CA GLN A 42 2.18 5.83 -19.02
C GLN A 42 3.42 5.78 -18.12
N SER A 43 3.58 6.74 -17.23
CA SER A 43 4.74 6.77 -16.35
C SER A 43 4.58 5.84 -15.15
N MET A 44 3.37 5.60 -14.71
CA MET A 44 3.06 4.68 -13.61
C MET A 44 3.82 4.99 -12.31
N LYS A 45 4.12 6.26 -12.07
CA LYS A 45 4.86 6.63 -10.85
C LYS A 45 3.93 6.73 -9.66
N PRO A 46 4.21 5.99 -8.57
CA PRO A 46 3.33 6.04 -7.40
C PRO A 46 3.35 7.43 -6.76
N MET A 47 2.18 7.97 -6.51
CA MET A 47 1.99 9.23 -5.80
C MET A 47 1.51 8.98 -4.39
N GLY A 48 0.86 7.88 -4.16
CA GLY A 48 0.29 7.53 -2.88
C GLY A 48 -0.31 6.14 -2.95
N ILE A 49 -1.04 5.79 -1.91
CA ILE A 49 -1.73 4.51 -1.86
C ILE A 49 -3.10 4.73 -1.19
N VAL A 50 -4.11 4.04 -1.68
CA VAL A 50 -5.44 4.06 -1.05
C VAL A 50 -5.68 2.69 -0.46
N THR A 51 -6.00 2.65 0.82
CA THR A 51 -6.33 1.41 1.50
C THR A 51 -7.82 1.35 1.79
N ASP A 52 -8.32 0.17 2.10
CA ASP A 52 -9.71 -0.03 2.52
C ASP A 52 -9.99 0.80 3.77
N ARG A 53 -9.05 0.91 4.68
CA ARG A 53 -9.19 1.73 5.86
C ARG A 53 -9.28 3.22 5.49
N ASP A 54 -8.48 3.70 4.54
CA ASP A 54 -8.55 5.08 4.07
C ASP A 54 -9.93 5.41 3.54
N ILE A 55 -10.50 4.52 2.75
CA ILE A 55 -11.84 4.73 2.20
C ILE A 55 -12.86 4.85 3.33
N CYS A 56 -12.81 3.93 4.28
CA CYS A 56 -13.75 3.94 5.39
C CYS A 56 -13.60 5.20 6.26
N CYS A 57 -12.37 5.51 6.64
CA CYS A 57 -12.10 6.58 7.62
C CYS A 57 -12.22 7.98 7.04
N ARG A 58 -11.93 8.14 5.76
CA ARG A 58 -11.95 9.47 5.13
C ARG A 58 -13.23 9.77 4.37
N THR A 59 -14.17 8.86 4.33
CA THR A 59 -15.46 9.07 3.69
C THR A 59 -16.60 8.86 4.68
N VAL A 60 -16.97 7.61 4.93
CA VAL A 60 -18.11 7.28 5.78
C VAL A 60 -17.96 7.87 7.17
N ALA A 61 -16.80 7.75 7.78
CA ALA A 61 -16.57 8.27 9.13
C ALA A 61 -16.71 9.80 9.20
N GLU A 62 -16.47 10.49 8.08
CA GLU A 62 -16.59 11.94 8.02
C GLU A 62 -17.95 12.40 7.47
N GLY A 63 -18.86 11.47 7.27
CA GLY A 63 -20.20 11.80 6.77
C GLY A 63 -20.22 12.16 5.28
N LYS A 64 -19.20 11.75 4.54
CA LYS A 64 -19.12 12.03 3.11
C LYS A 64 -19.57 10.83 2.30
N ASN A 65 -20.07 11.08 1.09
CA ASN A 65 -20.51 10.01 0.21
C ASN A 65 -19.34 9.51 -0.63
N PRO A 66 -18.84 8.28 -0.37
CA PRO A 66 -17.71 7.76 -1.13
C PRO A 66 -17.97 7.59 -2.62
N LEU A 67 -19.23 7.47 -3.03
CA LEU A 67 -19.59 7.33 -4.45
C LEU A 67 -19.34 8.61 -5.24
N GLU A 68 -19.13 9.73 -4.55
CA GLU A 68 -18.88 11.01 -5.20
C GLU A 68 -17.42 11.44 -5.05
N MET A 69 -16.55 10.58 -4.59
CA MET A 69 -15.16 10.91 -4.30
C MET A 69 -14.20 10.11 -5.16
N THR A 70 -12.95 10.57 -5.20
CA THR A 70 -11.89 9.95 -6.02
C THR A 70 -10.76 9.42 -5.16
N ALA A 71 -9.88 8.64 -5.79
CA ALA A 71 -8.70 8.11 -5.12
C ALA A 71 -7.84 9.24 -4.54
N GLY A 72 -7.70 10.33 -5.28
CA GLY A 72 -6.91 11.48 -4.81
C GLY A 72 -7.45 12.10 -3.53
N ASP A 73 -8.77 12.01 -3.31
CA ASP A 73 -9.40 12.54 -2.10
C ASP A 73 -9.06 11.71 -0.86
N CYS A 74 -8.70 10.45 -1.04
CA CYS A 74 -8.52 9.52 0.08
C CYS A 74 -7.12 8.95 0.22
N MET A 75 -6.27 9.09 -0.79
CA MET A 75 -4.95 8.46 -0.74
C MET A 75 -4.06 9.05 0.35
N SER A 76 -3.16 8.23 0.85
CA SER A 76 -2.10 8.66 1.74
C SER A 76 -0.88 8.98 0.89
N SER A 77 -0.28 10.14 1.10
CA SER A 77 0.91 10.60 0.38
C SER A 77 1.82 11.39 1.31
N PRO A 78 3.10 11.54 1.00
CA PRO A 78 3.80 11.00 -0.16
C PRO A 78 3.94 9.49 -0.07
N CYS A 79 4.25 8.88 -1.21
CA CYS A 79 4.35 7.43 -1.28
C CYS A 79 5.78 6.98 -0.97
N VAL A 80 5.91 6.12 0.02
CA VAL A 80 7.20 5.45 0.32
C VAL A 80 7.30 4.28 -0.65
N THR A 81 8.44 4.09 -1.29
CA THR A 81 8.63 3.02 -2.28
C THR A 81 9.92 2.25 -2.02
N VAL A 82 10.01 1.05 -2.58
CA VAL A 82 11.22 0.23 -2.54
C VAL A 82 11.52 -0.25 -3.94
N THR A 83 12.68 -0.88 -4.14
CA THR A 83 13.08 -1.38 -5.45
C THR A 83 13.09 -2.91 -5.45
N PRO A 84 13.00 -3.54 -6.64
CA PRO A 84 12.96 -5.01 -6.72
C PRO A 84 14.22 -5.68 -6.19
N GLU A 85 15.38 -5.04 -6.33
CA GLU A 85 16.65 -5.61 -5.91
C GLU A 85 16.96 -5.39 -4.44
N MET A 86 16.18 -4.58 -3.76
CA MET A 86 16.36 -4.34 -2.33
C MET A 86 16.17 -5.64 -1.56
N SER A 87 16.91 -5.83 -0.47
CA SER A 87 16.74 -7.02 0.35
C SER A 87 15.40 -6.96 1.08
N VAL A 88 14.84 -8.12 1.39
CA VAL A 88 13.61 -8.18 2.17
C VAL A 88 13.83 -7.55 3.55
N GLU A 89 15.05 -7.71 4.12
CA GLU A 89 15.37 -7.08 5.39
C GLU A 89 15.25 -5.57 5.33
N ASP A 90 15.81 -4.95 4.29
CA ASP A 90 15.73 -3.50 4.14
C ASP A 90 14.29 -3.04 3.90
N CYS A 91 13.54 -3.80 3.13
CA CYS A 91 12.12 -3.51 2.91
C CYS A 91 11.35 -3.54 4.24
N CYS A 92 11.60 -4.54 5.06
CA CYS A 92 10.97 -4.64 6.37
C CYS A 92 11.33 -3.44 7.24
N ARG A 93 12.59 -3.02 7.20
CA ARG A 93 13.02 -1.86 7.98
C ARG A 93 12.29 -0.59 7.54
N ILE A 94 12.13 -0.40 6.23
CA ILE A 94 11.40 0.75 5.70
C ILE A 94 9.94 0.72 6.16
N MET A 95 9.30 -0.45 6.11
CA MET A 95 7.93 -0.59 6.58
C MET A 95 7.81 -0.29 8.07
N GLU A 96 8.77 -0.77 8.86
CA GLU A 96 8.79 -0.51 10.30
C GLU A 96 9.00 0.95 10.62
N GLU A 97 9.97 1.59 9.97
CA GLU A 97 10.27 3.00 10.21
C GLU A 97 9.11 3.91 9.83
N ASN A 98 8.42 3.59 8.75
CA ASN A 98 7.30 4.38 8.28
C ASN A 98 5.95 3.90 8.80
N LYS A 99 5.95 2.81 9.54
CA LYS A 99 4.75 2.22 10.16
C LYS A 99 3.65 1.96 9.15
N ILE A 100 4.03 1.37 8.02
CA ILE A 100 3.11 1.07 6.93
C ILE A 100 3.03 -0.44 6.70
N ARG A 101 1.87 -0.89 6.25
CA ARG A 101 1.59 -2.31 6.03
C ARG A 101 1.76 -2.73 4.59
N ARG A 102 1.94 -1.79 3.68
CA ARG A 102 2.10 -2.06 2.26
C ARG A 102 3.05 -1.04 1.69
N VAL A 103 3.87 -1.44 0.73
CA VAL A 103 4.80 -0.53 0.08
C VAL A 103 4.87 -0.86 -1.41
N PRO A 104 4.69 0.12 -2.28
CA PRO A 104 4.84 -0.10 -3.72
C PRO A 104 6.30 -0.31 -4.08
N VAL A 105 6.53 -1.13 -5.11
CA VAL A 105 7.85 -1.43 -5.65
C VAL A 105 7.97 -0.71 -6.99
N VAL A 106 9.05 0.03 -7.18
CA VAL A 106 9.27 0.78 -8.42
C VAL A 106 10.51 0.27 -9.14
N ASP A 107 10.47 0.32 -10.47
CA ASP A 107 11.59 -0.08 -11.31
C ASP A 107 12.57 1.08 -11.50
N GLU A 108 13.53 0.91 -12.41
CA GLU A 108 14.56 1.91 -12.67
C GLU A 108 14.01 3.25 -13.11
N ARG A 109 12.86 3.26 -13.74
CA ARG A 109 12.23 4.49 -14.23
C ARG A 109 11.29 5.10 -13.18
N GLY A 110 11.16 4.46 -12.02
CA GLY A 110 10.24 4.91 -11.00
C GLY A 110 8.81 4.45 -11.20
N ALA A 111 8.58 3.55 -12.17
CA ALA A 111 7.25 3.03 -12.43
C ALA A 111 6.90 1.89 -11.48
N CYS A 112 5.65 1.85 -11.04
CA CYS A 112 5.18 0.80 -10.13
C CYS A 112 5.16 -0.54 -10.83
N CYS A 113 5.95 -1.48 -10.35
CA CYS A 113 6.03 -2.82 -10.92
C CYS A 113 5.60 -3.90 -9.94
N GLY A 114 5.33 -3.55 -8.70
CA GLY A 114 4.91 -4.52 -7.70
C GLY A 114 4.43 -3.84 -6.44
N ILE A 115 3.99 -4.66 -5.50
CA ILE A 115 3.62 -4.18 -4.17
C ILE A 115 4.00 -5.28 -3.17
N VAL A 116 4.50 -4.88 -2.01
CA VAL A 116 4.78 -5.80 -0.91
C VAL A 116 3.84 -5.45 0.23
N ALA A 117 3.12 -6.44 0.70
CA ALA A 117 2.23 -6.28 1.84
C ALA A 117 2.75 -7.11 3.00
N GLN A 118 2.27 -6.81 4.19
CA GLN A 118 2.57 -7.58 5.37
C GLN A 118 2.32 -9.08 5.15
N ALA A 119 1.26 -9.41 4.42
CA ALA A 119 0.94 -10.79 4.10
C ALA A 119 2.01 -11.48 3.24
N ASP A 120 2.65 -10.75 2.34
CA ASP A 120 3.72 -11.32 1.52
C ASP A 120 4.93 -11.66 2.38
N ILE A 121 5.24 -10.80 3.35
CA ILE A 121 6.32 -11.05 4.29
C ILE A 121 5.99 -12.28 5.13
N ALA A 122 4.76 -12.37 5.62
CA ALA A 122 4.33 -13.50 6.44
C ALA A 122 4.45 -14.84 5.72
N ARG A 123 4.22 -14.83 4.40
CA ARG A 123 4.29 -16.07 3.63
C ARG A 123 5.69 -16.47 3.22
N HIS A 124 6.60 -15.52 3.08
CA HIS A 124 7.89 -15.78 2.43
C HIS A 124 9.12 -15.39 3.23
N ALA A 125 9.00 -14.49 4.20
CA ALA A 125 10.14 -14.02 4.97
C ALA A 125 10.37 -14.86 6.23
N PRO A 126 11.57 -14.79 6.83
CA PRO A 126 11.81 -15.46 8.11
C PRO A 126 10.83 -14.99 9.19
N GLU A 127 10.47 -15.92 10.06
CA GLU A 127 9.48 -15.65 11.10
C GLU A 127 9.82 -14.45 11.96
N GLN A 128 11.08 -14.28 12.30
CA GLN A 128 11.51 -13.17 13.14
C GLN A 128 11.22 -11.82 12.50
N GLU A 129 11.50 -11.67 11.21
CA GLU A 129 11.22 -10.43 10.50
C GLU A 129 9.74 -10.17 10.43
N THR A 130 8.92 -11.19 10.22
CA THR A 130 7.48 -11.06 10.18
C THR A 130 6.95 -10.54 11.51
N VAL A 131 7.42 -11.09 12.61
CA VAL A 131 6.98 -10.68 13.95
C VAL A 131 7.34 -9.22 14.21
N GLU A 132 8.55 -8.80 13.85
CA GLU A 132 8.98 -7.43 14.05
C GLU A 132 8.15 -6.43 13.24
N VAL A 133 7.90 -6.74 11.98
CA VAL A 133 7.07 -5.88 11.13
C VAL A 133 5.67 -5.76 11.70
N VAL A 134 5.06 -6.87 12.08
CA VAL A 134 3.71 -6.85 12.65
C VAL A 134 3.66 -6.00 13.92
N LYS A 135 4.64 -6.15 14.78
CA LYS A 135 4.70 -5.38 16.02
C LYS A 135 4.80 -3.88 15.76
N GLU A 136 5.69 -3.46 14.89
CA GLU A 136 5.90 -2.03 14.64
C GLU A 136 4.73 -1.39 13.92
N VAL A 137 4.16 -2.07 12.93
CA VAL A 137 3.00 -1.58 12.20
C VAL A 137 1.78 -1.48 13.13
N SER A 138 1.61 -2.46 14.01
CA SER A 138 0.51 -2.46 14.97
C SER A 138 0.68 -1.37 16.03
N ARG A 139 1.91 -1.08 16.41
CA ARG A 139 2.19 0.00 17.36
C ARG A 139 1.79 1.35 16.78
N ALA A 140 2.03 1.56 15.48
CA ALA A 140 1.61 2.78 14.82
C ALA A 140 0.09 2.93 14.84
N ALA A 141 -0.61 1.85 14.59
CA ALA A 141 -2.07 1.89 14.61
C ALA A 141 -2.59 2.14 16.00
N GLY A 142 -1.89 1.64 17.02
CA GLY A 142 -2.34 1.79 18.38
C GLY A 142 -2.00 3.10 19.02
N SER A 143 -1.05 3.80 18.46
CA SER A 143 -0.60 4.93 19.14
C SER A 143 -1.64 5.93 19.09
N GLY A 144 -2.50 6.01 19.05
CA GLY A 144 -3.40 6.93 19.14
C GLY A 144 -4.59 6.45 18.77
N SER A 145 -4.79 5.65 18.18
CA SER A 145 -5.95 5.42 17.76
C SER A 145 -6.32 4.19 17.98
N ARG A 146 -6.80 3.72 18.33
CA ARG A 146 -7.29 2.71 18.58
C ARG A 146 -7.71 2.01 17.56
N ALA A 147 -7.77 2.07 16.83
CA ALA A 147 -8.22 1.69 15.93
C ALA A 147 -7.87 0.61 15.34
N SER A 148 -7.84 -0.10 15.22
CA SER A 148 -7.60 -0.85 14.55
C SER A 148 -7.54 -1.60 13.97
#